data_8d457004381395f5405ebeebdf22af89
#
_entry.id   8d457004381395f5405ebeebdf22af89
#
_cell.length_a   1.000
_cell.length_b   1.000
_cell.length_c   1.000
_cell.angle_alpha   90.00
_cell.angle_beta   90.00
_cell.angle_gamma   90.00
#
_symmetry.space_group_name_H-M   'P 1'
#
loop_
_entity.id
_entity.type
_entity.pdbx_description
1 polymer ?
#
loop_
_entity_poly.entity_id
_entity_poly.type
_entity_poly.pdbx_seq_one_letter_code
_entity_poly.pdbx_strand_id
1 'polypeptide(L)'
;MTPDAPETTQTAPAEVAAERAHRPVLVVDYGAQYAQLIARRVREADAYSEIVPSTTPVAEILAKDPAAVILSGGPSSVYAEDAPQVDPALFEAGVPVLGICYGFQAMAKALGGEVERTGRREYGGTVAQLTDPAASTLLHDQPAEQSVWMSHGDSVARAPEGFRVVASSADTPVAAFEDDERRLYGVQWHPEVKHSTHGQDVLVNFLREGARVPADWTTGNVIDEQVARIRAQVGDGKVICGLSGGVDSAVAAALVQRAVGDQLTCVFVDHGLLRAGEAEQVEQDFVAVTGVKLHVVDAAQRFADALAGITDPEAKRKTIGREFIRVFEQAASDVIAAEGGSGEVRFLVQGTLYPDVVESGGGTGAATIKSHHNVGGLPEDMKFELVEPLRALFKDEVRAVGEQLGLPEAMVWRQPFPGPGLGIRIVGEVTPQRLETLRAADAIAREELTAAGLDREIWQCPVVLLADVRSVGVQGDGRTYGHPVVLRPVSSEDAMTADWTRLPYEVLARISTRITNEVPEVNRVVLDVTSKPPGTIEWE
;
A
#
# COMPACT_ATOMS: atom_id res chain seq x y z
N MET A 1 8.41 55.90 -27.57
CA MET A 1 7.13 55.21 -27.76
C MET A 1 7.47 53.78 -28.04
N THR A 2 7.55 52.99 -27.01
CA THR A 2 7.67 51.51 -27.07
C THR A 2 6.27 50.94 -26.81
N PRO A 3 5.79 49.97 -27.59
CA PRO A 3 4.49 49.36 -27.34
C PRO A 3 4.59 48.32 -26.23
N ASP A 4 3.63 48.41 -25.34
CA ASP A 4 3.37 47.48 -24.24
C ASP A 4 3.19 46.04 -24.75
N ALA A 5 3.86 45.12 -24.11
CA ALA A 5 3.56 43.68 -24.25
C ALA A 5 2.32 43.34 -23.41
N PRO A 6 1.42 42.48 -23.89
CA PRO A 6 0.28 42.08 -23.09
C PRO A 6 0.71 41.10 -21.99
N GLU A 7 0.37 41.42 -20.75
CA GLU A 7 0.40 40.52 -19.62
C GLU A 7 -0.47 39.29 -19.91
N THR A 8 0.17 38.15 -20.15
CA THR A 8 -0.50 36.85 -20.12
C THR A 8 -0.79 36.50 -18.66
N THR A 9 -1.98 36.80 -18.20
CA THR A 9 -2.58 36.20 -17.01
C THR A 9 -2.67 34.68 -17.25
N GLN A 10 -1.70 33.94 -16.71
CA GLN A 10 -1.85 32.50 -16.53
C GLN A 10 -2.97 32.29 -15.47
N THR A 11 -4.17 32.05 -15.95
CA THR A 11 -5.21 31.42 -15.16
C THR A 11 -4.72 30.01 -14.81
N ALA A 12 -4.42 29.79 -13.53
CA ALA A 12 -4.26 28.46 -12.98
C ALA A 12 -5.47 27.60 -13.39
N PRO A 13 -5.29 26.32 -13.74
CA PRO A 13 -6.41 25.45 -14.03
C PRO A 13 -7.30 25.45 -12.79
N ALA A 14 -8.54 25.83 -12.95
CA ALA A 14 -9.56 25.68 -11.91
C ALA A 14 -9.60 24.18 -11.58
N GLU A 15 -8.98 23.79 -10.46
CA GLU A 15 -9.32 22.55 -9.79
C GLU A 15 -10.83 22.64 -9.55
N VAL A 16 -11.57 21.79 -10.27
CA VAL A 16 -12.95 21.50 -9.94
C VAL A 16 -12.87 20.98 -8.50
N ALA A 17 -13.22 21.84 -7.55
CA ALA A 17 -13.55 21.43 -6.21
C ALA A 17 -14.80 20.56 -6.35
N ALA A 18 -14.60 19.27 -6.69
CA ALA A 18 -15.62 18.28 -6.43
C ALA A 18 -15.91 18.43 -4.93
N GLU A 19 -17.13 18.74 -4.56
CA GLU A 19 -17.58 18.72 -3.18
C GLU A 19 -17.04 17.43 -2.58
N ARG A 20 -16.12 17.54 -1.61
CA ARG A 20 -15.58 16.36 -0.94
C ARG A 20 -16.75 15.71 -0.23
N ALA A 21 -17.12 14.51 -0.64
CA ALA A 21 -18.21 13.76 -0.03
C ALA A 21 -17.93 13.55 1.48
N HIS A 22 -16.65 13.49 1.88
CA HIS A 22 -16.21 13.24 3.25
C HIS A 22 -15.22 14.31 3.73
N ARG A 23 -15.43 14.83 4.94
CA ARG A 23 -14.44 15.68 5.63
C ARG A 23 -13.30 14.80 6.15
N PRO A 24 -12.03 15.10 5.81
CA PRO A 24 -10.93 14.23 6.19
C PRO A 24 -10.59 14.30 7.69
N VAL A 25 -10.17 13.18 8.25
CA VAL A 25 -9.35 13.16 9.46
C VAL A 25 -7.90 13.34 9.02
N LEU A 26 -7.27 14.45 9.37
CA LEU A 26 -5.90 14.73 8.97
C LEU A 26 -4.92 14.13 9.97
N VAL A 27 -3.99 13.32 9.49
CA VAL A 27 -2.88 12.78 10.27
C VAL A 27 -1.64 13.62 9.96
N VAL A 28 -1.18 14.39 10.94
CA VAL A 28 0.05 15.18 10.83
C VAL A 28 1.24 14.28 11.11
N ASP A 29 2.12 14.11 10.10
CA ASP A 29 3.26 13.21 10.18
C ASP A 29 4.49 13.92 10.76
N TYR A 30 4.90 13.53 11.97
CA TYR A 30 6.11 14.01 12.64
C TYR A 30 7.36 13.17 12.34
N GLY A 31 7.30 12.26 11.35
CA GLY A 31 8.43 11.48 10.87
C GLY A 31 8.62 10.13 11.57
N ALA A 32 7.61 9.63 12.30
CA ALA A 32 7.59 8.25 12.76
C ALA A 32 7.06 7.32 11.67
N GLN A 33 7.46 6.05 11.72
CA GLN A 33 7.04 5.03 10.75
C GLN A 33 5.52 4.75 10.75
N TYR A 34 4.77 5.32 11.72
CA TYR A 34 3.39 4.91 11.99
C TYR A 34 2.30 5.86 11.49
N ALA A 35 2.64 6.99 10.84
CA ALA A 35 1.62 7.92 10.33
C ALA A 35 0.67 7.24 9.31
N GLN A 36 1.22 6.40 8.42
CA GLN A 36 0.41 5.61 7.49
C GLN A 36 -0.46 4.59 8.22
N LEU A 37 0.07 3.96 9.29
CA LEU A 37 -0.70 3.01 10.09
C LEU A 37 -1.84 3.70 10.84
N ILE A 38 -1.62 4.90 11.41
CA ILE A 38 -2.68 5.70 12.04
C ILE A 38 -3.77 6.02 11.01
N ALA A 39 -3.40 6.51 9.82
CA ALA A 39 -4.35 6.82 8.77
C ALA A 39 -5.18 5.60 8.36
N ARG A 40 -4.54 4.42 8.25
CA ARG A 40 -5.21 3.17 7.96
C ARG A 40 -6.17 2.74 9.08
N ARG A 41 -5.77 2.86 10.36
CA ARG A 41 -6.65 2.56 11.51
C ARG A 41 -7.89 3.47 11.57
N VAL A 42 -7.74 4.74 11.16
CA VAL A 42 -8.88 5.64 10.98
C VAL A 42 -9.83 5.14 9.89
N ARG A 43 -9.29 4.62 8.76
CA ARG A 43 -10.09 4.01 7.68
C ARG A 43 -10.80 2.73 8.11
N GLU A 44 -10.13 1.89 8.90
CA GLU A 44 -10.72 0.69 9.52
C GLU A 44 -11.88 1.03 10.49
N ALA A 45 -11.94 2.28 10.96
CA ALA A 45 -13.08 2.83 11.71
C ALA A 45 -14.08 3.57 10.80
N ASP A 46 -14.17 3.25 9.52
CA ASP A 46 -15.08 3.86 8.54
C ASP A 46 -15.03 5.40 8.49
N ALA A 47 -13.85 5.99 8.65
CA ALA A 47 -13.64 7.43 8.54
C ALA A 47 -12.54 7.74 7.50
N TYR A 48 -12.79 8.75 6.63
CA TYR A 48 -11.81 9.14 5.62
C TYR A 48 -10.60 9.84 6.26
N SER A 49 -9.38 9.46 5.89
CA SER A 49 -8.14 10.06 6.41
C SER A 49 -7.19 10.51 5.32
N GLU A 50 -6.44 11.58 5.58
CA GLU A 50 -5.32 12.04 4.76
C GLU A 50 -4.10 12.29 5.64
N ILE A 51 -2.89 12.05 5.11
CA ILE A 51 -1.63 12.37 5.78
C ILE A 51 -1.13 13.71 5.26
N VAL A 52 -0.66 14.56 6.18
CA VAL A 52 -0.03 15.84 5.86
C VAL A 52 1.32 15.94 6.57
N PRO A 53 2.35 16.53 5.93
CA PRO A 53 3.64 16.78 6.58
C PRO A 53 3.51 17.66 7.82
N SER A 54 4.36 17.48 8.82
CA SER A 54 4.44 18.34 10.02
C SER A 54 4.78 19.79 9.71
N THR A 55 5.33 20.06 8.54
CA THR A 55 5.65 21.41 8.05
C THR A 55 4.46 22.15 7.44
N THR A 56 3.30 21.49 7.30
CA THR A 56 2.09 22.09 6.73
C THR A 56 1.56 23.20 7.66
N PRO A 57 1.44 24.45 7.19
CA PRO A 57 0.90 25.54 8.00
C PRO A 57 -0.53 25.25 8.50
N VAL A 58 -0.87 25.68 9.71
CA VAL A 58 -2.22 25.49 10.29
C VAL A 58 -3.32 26.05 9.37
N ALA A 59 -3.07 27.17 8.71
CA ALA A 59 -4.03 27.73 7.75
C ALA A 59 -4.36 26.78 6.58
N GLU A 60 -3.35 26.03 6.08
CA GLU A 60 -3.54 25.04 5.02
C GLU A 60 -4.23 23.78 5.57
N ILE A 61 -3.91 23.36 6.81
CA ILE A 61 -4.62 22.29 7.50
C ILE A 61 -6.11 22.63 7.60
N LEU A 62 -6.44 23.82 8.07
CA LEU A 62 -7.82 24.29 8.23
C LEU A 62 -8.55 24.51 6.90
N ALA A 63 -7.84 24.92 5.84
CA ALA A 63 -8.39 25.06 4.49
C ALA A 63 -8.85 23.71 3.89
N LYS A 64 -8.38 22.59 4.44
CA LYS A 64 -8.85 21.25 4.08
C LYS A 64 -10.20 20.89 4.75
N ASP A 65 -10.73 21.76 5.59
CA ASP A 65 -11.95 21.53 6.40
C ASP A 65 -11.94 20.16 7.13
N PRO A 66 -10.94 19.90 7.99
CA PRO A 66 -10.82 18.60 8.63
C PRO A 66 -11.97 18.33 9.63
N ALA A 67 -12.44 17.10 9.67
CA ALA A 67 -13.37 16.63 10.70
C ALA A 67 -12.65 16.47 12.06
N ALA A 68 -11.37 16.07 12.03
CA ALA A 68 -10.48 15.96 13.16
C ALA A 68 -9.01 16.01 12.71
N VAL A 69 -8.10 16.23 13.66
CA VAL A 69 -6.65 16.16 13.43
C VAL A 69 -6.03 15.16 14.41
N ILE A 70 -5.14 14.29 13.91
CA ILE A 70 -4.33 13.38 14.72
C ILE A 70 -2.87 13.78 14.56
N LEU A 71 -2.19 14.05 15.66
CA LEU A 71 -0.75 14.35 15.71
C LEU A 71 -0.02 13.04 15.95
N SER A 72 0.77 12.57 15.00
CA SER A 72 1.45 11.27 15.06
C SER A 72 2.59 11.22 16.07
N GLY A 73 3.18 10.05 16.26
CA GLY A 73 4.48 9.89 16.89
C GLY A 73 5.61 10.53 16.08
N GLY A 74 6.78 10.68 16.68
CA GLY A 74 7.98 11.23 16.04
C GLY A 74 9.26 10.60 16.62
N PRO A 75 10.37 10.63 15.88
CA PRO A 75 11.63 10.01 16.31
C PRO A 75 12.41 10.86 17.32
N SER A 76 12.04 12.14 17.49
CA SER A 76 12.79 13.14 18.26
C SER A 76 12.20 13.41 19.63
N SER A 77 13.04 13.89 20.56
CA SER A 77 12.57 14.53 21.79
C SER A 77 11.94 15.88 21.45
N VAL A 78 10.87 16.28 22.12
CA VAL A 78 10.28 17.64 21.98
C VAL A 78 11.23 18.78 22.37
N TYR A 79 12.38 18.45 22.91
CA TYR A 79 13.47 19.37 23.28
C TYR A 79 14.69 19.31 22.34
N ALA A 80 14.65 18.50 21.29
CA ALA A 80 15.70 18.52 20.27
C ALA A 80 15.67 19.88 19.53
N GLU A 81 16.83 20.35 19.08
CA GLU A 81 16.99 21.67 18.46
C GLU A 81 16.17 21.78 17.16
N ASP A 82 16.07 20.67 16.43
CA ASP A 82 15.36 20.51 15.16
C ASP A 82 13.99 19.80 15.31
N ALA A 83 13.48 19.66 16.55
CA ALA A 83 12.22 18.99 16.80
C ALA A 83 11.06 19.73 16.12
N PRO A 84 10.20 19.02 15.37
CA PRO A 84 9.01 19.62 14.78
C PRO A 84 8.11 20.24 15.85
N GLN A 85 7.72 21.50 15.68
CA GLN A 85 6.87 22.19 16.65
C GLN A 85 5.41 22.13 16.20
N VAL A 86 4.51 22.10 17.18
CA VAL A 86 3.07 22.29 16.94
C VAL A 86 2.73 23.76 17.11
N ASP A 87 2.08 24.35 16.12
CA ASP A 87 1.55 25.70 16.23
C ASP A 87 0.31 25.69 17.16
N PRO A 88 0.31 26.43 18.30
CA PRO A 88 -0.80 26.49 19.23
C PRO A 88 -2.12 26.92 18.61
N ALA A 89 -2.10 27.68 17.50
CA ALA A 89 -3.29 28.10 16.77
C ALA A 89 -4.17 26.90 16.32
N LEU A 90 -3.57 25.71 16.15
CA LEU A 90 -4.34 24.50 15.86
C LEU A 90 -5.33 24.15 16.99
N PHE A 91 -4.92 24.32 18.24
CA PHE A 91 -5.75 24.01 19.42
C PHE A 91 -6.81 25.06 19.72
N GLU A 92 -6.69 26.24 19.13
CA GLU A 92 -7.67 27.34 19.22
C GLU A 92 -8.70 27.32 18.08
N ALA A 93 -8.42 26.53 17.02
CA ALA A 93 -9.25 26.47 15.82
C ALA A 93 -10.61 25.76 16.02
N GLY A 94 -10.85 25.14 17.18
CA GLY A 94 -12.08 24.41 17.47
C GLY A 94 -12.24 23.08 16.73
N VAL A 95 -11.20 22.59 16.08
CA VAL A 95 -11.12 21.25 15.46
C VAL A 95 -10.73 20.25 16.54
N PRO A 96 -11.37 19.08 16.64
CA PRO A 96 -10.94 18.02 17.56
C PRO A 96 -9.52 17.55 17.25
N VAL A 97 -8.68 17.37 18.30
CA VAL A 97 -7.29 16.94 18.13
C VAL A 97 -6.97 15.78 19.05
N LEU A 98 -6.33 14.74 18.51
CA LEU A 98 -5.72 13.65 19.26
C LEU A 98 -4.20 13.67 19.09
N GLY A 99 -3.44 13.77 20.19
CA GLY A 99 -1.99 13.61 20.19
C GLY A 99 -1.58 12.17 20.53
N ILE A 100 -0.68 11.58 19.74
CA ILE A 100 -0.13 10.23 19.95
C ILE A 100 1.38 10.34 20.18
N CYS A 101 1.88 9.80 21.29
CA CYS A 101 3.31 9.72 21.64
C CYS A 101 4.01 11.08 21.53
N TYR A 102 4.79 11.33 20.46
CA TYR A 102 5.39 12.66 20.24
C TYR A 102 4.34 13.77 20.13
N GLY A 103 3.28 13.55 19.35
CA GLY A 103 2.18 14.51 19.19
C GLY A 103 1.48 14.84 20.52
N PHE A 104 1.36 13.88 21.41
CA PHE A 104 0.85 14.07 22.78
C PHE A 104 1.77 14.97 23.62
N GLN A 105 3.09 14.71 23.59
CA GLN A 105 4.09 15.52 24.30
C GLN A 105 4.17 16.95 23.73
N ALA A 106 4.14 17.07 22.40
CA ALA A 106 4.15 18.38 21.72
C ALA A 106 2.91 19.21 22.06
N MET A 107 1.72 18.57 22.10
CA MET A 107 0.49 19.20 22.57
C MET A 107 0.60 19.63 24.03
N ALA A 108 1.05 18.76 24.93
CA ALA A 108 1.22 19.08 26.34
C ALA A 108 2.13 20.31 26.52
N LYS A 109 3.28 20.33 25.85
CA LYS A 109 4.23 21.45 25.89
C LYS A 109 3.63 22.75 25.34
N ALA A 110 2.95 22.69 24.20
CA ALA A 110 2.34 23.85 23.55
C ALA A 110 1.24 24.51 24.40
N LEU A 111 0.54 23.71 25.21
CA LEU A 111 -0.55 24.13 26.07
C LEU A 111 -0.12 24.42 27.52
N GLY A 112 1.19 24.45 27.82
CA GLY A 112 1.74 24.83 29.13
C GLY A 112 1.82 23.68 30.14
N GLY A 113 1.71 22.43 29.71
CA GLY A 113 2.08 21.26 30.49
C GLY A 113 3.60 21.10 30.61
N GLU A 114 4.03 20.13 31.39
CA GLU A 114 5.45 19.84 31.62
C GLU A 114 5.80 18.48 31.00
N VAL A 115 6.82 18.48 30.14
CA VAL A 115 7.41 17.26 29.58
C VAL A 115 8.82 17.15 30.17
N GLU A 116 9.18 15.98 30.69
CA GLU A 116 10.47 15.77 31.33
C GLU A 116 11.23 14.58 30.73
N ARG A 117 12.57 14.67 30.79
CA ARG A 117 13.45 13.53 30.58
C ARG A 117 13.56 12.78 31.89
N THR A 118 12.69 11.78 32.09
CA THR A 118 12.65 11.03 33.37
C THR A 118 13.88 10.15 33.60
N GLY A 119 14.76 9.99 32.61
CA GLY A 119 15.87 9.06 32.64
C GLY A 119 15.47 7.58 32.60
N ARG A 120 14.18 7.30 32.67
CA ARG A 120 13.57 6.01 32.44
C ARG A 120 12.92 6.02 31.08
N ARG A 121 13.24 5.02 30.29
CA ARG A 121 12.72 4.87 28.94
C ARG A 121 11.71 3.74 28.94
N GLU A 122 10.55 3.96 28.35
CA GLU A 122 9.56 2.90 28.15
C GLU A 122 9.56 2.50 26.67
N TYR A 123 10.06 1.31 26.38
CA TYR A 123 10.04 0.70 25.06
C TYR A 123 9.44 -0.69 25.13
N GLY A 124 8.40 -0.95 24.32
CA GLY A 124 7.71 -2.23 24.28
C GLY A 124 6.42 -2.27 25.07
N GLY A 125 5.99 -3.47 25.44
CA GLY A 125 4.75 -3.70 26.17
C GLY A 125 4.80 -3.17 27.60
N THR A 126 3.86 -2.30 27.95
CA THR A 126 3.68 -1.71 29.29
C THR A 126 2.21 -1.83 29.69
N VAL A 127 1.94 -1.84 31.00
CA VAL A 127 0.57 -1.83 31.52
C VAL A 127 0.15 -0.39 31.82
N ALA A 128 -0.88 0.08 31.14
CA ALA A 128 -1.55 1.32 31.47
C ALA A 128 -2.65 1.08 32.52
N GLN A 129 -2.70 1.98 33.51
CA GLN A 129 -3.74 2.04 34.54
C GLN A 129 -4.69 3.17 34.18
N LEU A 130 -5.96 2.85 33.90
CA LEU A 130 -6.98 3.81 33.53
C LEU A 130 -7.68 4.35 34.78
N THR A 131 -7.85 5.67 34.79
CA THR A 131 -8.58 6.35 35.90
C THR A 131 -10.00 6.60 35.45
N ASP A 132 -10.96 5.95 36.11
CA ASP A 132 -12.40 6.08 35.85
C ASP A 132 -12.76 5.99 34.36
N PRO A 133 -12.53 4.82 33.69
CA PRO A 133 -12.81 4.69 32.26
C PRO A 133 -14.26 5.03 31.90
N ALA A 134 -15.22 4.78 32.79
CA ALA A 134 -16.63 5.06 32.54
C ALA A 134 -16.95 6.56 32.37
N ALA A 135 -16.10 7.42 32.93
CA ALA A 135 -16.25 8.88 32.80
C ALA A 135 -15.35 9.47 31.69
N SER A 136 -14.49 8.66 31.05
CA SER A 136 -13.59 9.11 30.00
C SER A 136 -14.26 9.05 28.62
N THR A 137 -14.11 10.08 27.82
CA THR A 137 -14.53 10.08 26.42
C THR A 137 -13.60 9.19 25.60
N LEU A 138 -12.29 9.29 25.83
CA LEU A 138 -11.28 8.57 25.03
C LEU A 138 -11.21 7.09 25.39
N LEU A 139 -11.37 6.74 26.68
CA LEU A 139 -11.08 5.40 27.23
C LEU A 139 -12.33 4.67 27.75
N HIS A 140 -13.54 5.16 27.43
CA HIS A 140 -14.76 4.52 27.88
C HIS A 140 -14.87 3.08 27.33
N ASP A 141 -15.59 2.23 28.08
CA ASP A 141 -15.80 0.82 27.79
C ASP A 141 -14.51 -0.02 27.70
N GLN A 142 -13.37 0.50 28.23
CA GLN A 142 -12.11 -0.23 28.30
C GLN A 142 -11.84 -0.76 29.71
N PRO A 143 -11.07 -1.85 29.83
CA PRO A 143 -10.67 -2.38 31.15
C PRO A 143 -9.76 -1.40 31.88
N ALA A 144 -9.87 -1.37 33.21
CA ALA A 144 -9.07 -0.48 34.06
C ALA A 144 -7.55 -0.69 33.91
N GLU A 145 -7.13 -1.89 33.52
CA GLU A 145 -5.75 -2.23 33.18
C GLU A 145 -5.69 -2.80 31.77
N GLN A 146 -4.73 -2.33 30.98
CA GLN A 146 -4.53 -2.86 29.63
C GLN A 146 -3.07 -2.82 29.19
N SER A 147 -2.70 -3.76 28.32
CA SER A 147 -1.39 -3.76 27.69
C SER A 147 -1.35 -2.74 26.56
N VAL A 148 -0.37 -1.85 26.61
CA VAL A 148 -0.13 -0.80 25.62
C VAL A 148 1.31 -0.85 25.13
N TRP A 149 1.56 -0.34 23.94
CA TRP A 149 2.90 -0.27 23.37
C TRP A 149 3.48 1.13 23.55
N MET A 150 4.54 1.21 24.33
CA MET A 150 5.27 2.47 24.56
C MET A 150 6.54 2.53 23.70
N SER A 151 6.91 3.73 23.27
CA SER A 151 8.14 3.98 22.50
C SER A 151 8.62 5.41 22.75
N HIS A 152 9.04 5.72 23.99
CA HIS A 152 9.41 7.09 24.32
C HIS A 152 10.54 7.16 25.38
N GLY A 153 11.30 8.28 25.32
CA GLY A 153 12.32 8.62 26.32
C GLY A 153 11.95 9.83 27.16
N ASP A 154 11.07 10.68 26.66
CA ASP A 154 10.47 11.82 27.37
C ASP A 154 9.04 11.46 27.74
N SER A 155 8.51 11.98 28.86
CA SER A 155 7.12 11.77 29.28
C SER A 155 6.49 13.04 29.81
N VAL A 156 5.17 13.13 29.74
CA VAL A 156 4.41 14.21 30.34
C VAL A 156 4.39 14.05 31.85
N ALA A 157 5.06 14.96 32.56
CA ALA A 157 5.09 14.95 34.03
C ALA A 157 3.88 15.65 34.63
N ARG A 158 3.35 16.69 33.94
CA ARG A 158 2.17 17.44 34.37
C ARG A 158 1.33 17.82 33.15
N ALA A 159 0.04 17.44 33.19
CA ALA A 159 -0.92 17.82 32.17
C ALA A 159 -1.12 19.35 32.12
N PRO A 160 -1.50 19.92 30.97
CA PRO A 160 -1.87 21.32 30.88
C PRO A 160 -3.08 21.65 31.78
N GLU A 161 -3.25 22.94 32.12
CA GLU A 161 -4.37 23.39 32.94
C GLU A 161 -5.72 23.12 32.24
N GLY A 162 -6.68 22.59 33.01
CA GLY A 162 -8.01 22.23 32.53
C GLY A 162 -8.13 20.80 31.97
N PHE A 163 -7.02 20.09 31.77
CA PHE A 163 -7.06 18.71 31.32
C PHE A 163 -7.25 17.71 32.46
N ARG A 164 -8.04 16.70 32.23
CA ARG A 164 -8.22 15.55 33.13
C ARG A 164 -7.23 14.44 32.73
N VAL A 165 -6.44 13.98 33.69
CA VAL A 165 -5.58 12.82 33.50
C VAL A 165 -6.44 11.56 33.60
N VAL A 166 -6.44 10.73 32.56
CA VAL A 166 -7.30 9.54 32.45
C VAL A 166 -6.53 8.22 32.39
N ALA A 167 -5.20 8.26 32.27
CA ALA A 167 -4.36 7.08 32.41
C ALA A 167 -2.95 7.43 32.91
N SER A 168 -2.31 6.44 33.56
CA SER A 168 -0.91 6.46 33.99
C SER A 168 -0.25 5.11 33.74
N SER A 169 1.07 5.03 33.79
CA SER A 169 1.84 3.79 33.90
C SER A 169 2.75 3.82 35.13
N ALA A 170 3.52 2.76 35.36
CA ALA A 170 4.46 2.69 36.47
C ALA A 170 5.52 3.80 36.44
N ASP A 171 5.95 4.20 35.25
CA ASP A 171 7.03 5.18 35.04
C ASP A 171 6.53 6.50 34.38
N THR A 172 5.27 6.55 33.93
CA THR A 172 4.66 7.72 33.29
C THR A 172 3.39 8.17 34.04
N PRO A 173 3.46 9.25 34.85
CA PRO A 173 2.34 9.70 35.68
C PRO A 173 1.16 10.23 34.87
N VAL A 174 1.41 10.75 33.68
CA VAL A 174 0.40 11.24 32.73
C VAL A 174 0.57 10.46 31.42
N ALA A 175 -0.07 9.30 31.32
CA ALA A 175 -0.04 8.48 30.12
C ALA A 175 -1.18 8.81 29.14
N ALA A 176 -2.27 9.42 29.62
CA ALA A 176 -3.32 9.98 28.78
C ALA A 176 -4.00 11.15 29.52
N PHE A 177 -4.47 12.10 28.72
CA PHE A 177 -5.31 13.20 29.19
C PHE A 177 -6.38 13.57 28.19
N GLU A 178 -7.42 14.25 28.67
CA GLU A 178 -8.51 14.77 27.83
C GLU A 178 -9.08 16.08 28.33
N ASP A 179 -9.58 16.88 27.39
CA ASP A 179 -10.37 18.09 27.61
C ASP A 179 -11.56 18.04 26.66
N ASP A 180 -12.71 17.62 27.16
CA ASP A 180 -13.94 17.44 26.39
C ASP A 180 -14.53 18.78 25.89
N GLU A 181 -14.31 19.87 26.62
CA GLU A 181 -14.83 21.18 26.23
C GLU A 181 -14.10 21.70 24.99
N ARG A 182 -12.78 21.61 24.95
CA ARG A 182 -11.96 21.98 23.80
C ARG A 182 -11.83 20.88 22.77
N ARG A 183 -12.27 19.65 23.08
CA ARG A 183 -12.13 18.44 22.26
C ARG A 183 -10.67 18.11 21.95
N LEU A 184 -9.82 18.17 22.98
CA LEU A 184 -8.40 17.90 22.91
C LEU A 184 -8.07 16.64 23.72
N TYR A 185 -7.43 15.68 23.09
CA TYR A 185 -7.19 14.35 23.63
C TYR A 185 -5.75 13.94 23.40
N GLY A 186 -5.21 13.06 24.23
CA GLY A 186 -3.88 12.57 23.98
C GLY A 186 -3.52 11.31 24.75
N VAL A 187 -2.67 10.48 24.14
CA VAL A 187 -2.12 9.25 24.69
C VAL A 187 -0.63 9.16 24.46
N GLN A 188 0.12 8.67 25.46
CA GLN A 188 1.57 8.49 25.36
C GLN A 188 1.94 7.25 24.56
N TRP A 189 1.10 6.22 24.59
CA TRP A 189 1.33 4.97 23.86
C TRP A 189 0.90 5.07 22.40
N HIS A 190 1.20 4.02 21.65
CA HIS A 190 0.81 3.86 20.25
C HIS A 190 -0.47 3.02 20.12
N PRO A 191 -1.66 3.62 20.01
CA PRO A 191 -2.92 2.88 19.87
C PRO A 191 -3.04 2.19 18.51
N GLU A 192 -2.33 2.68 17.48
CA GLU A 192 -2.38 2.17 16.12
C GLU A 192 -1.72 0.81 15.96
N VAL A 193 -0.80 0.42 16.86
CA VAL A 193 -0.05 -0.83 16.73
C VAL A 193 -0.80 -2.00 17.37
N LYS A 194 -0.66 -3.19 16.78
CA LYS A 194 -1.34 -4.43 17.23
C LYS A 194 -1.04 -4.84 18.69
N HIS A 195 0.08 -4.37 19.25
CA HIS A 195 0.49 -4.68 20.61
C HIS A 195 -0.28 -3.88 21.69
N SER A 196 -1.00 -2.84 21.31
CA SER A 196 -1.94 -2.12 22.16
C SER A 196 -3.31 -2.80 22.06
N THR A 197 -3.68 -3.58 23.08
CA THR A 197 -4.83 -4.51 23.03
C THR A 197 -6.17 -3.82 22.73
N HIS A 198 -6.37 -2.60 23.21
CA HIS A 198 -7.56 -1.77 22.99
C HIS A 198 -7.24 -0.51 22.17
N GLY A 199 -6.18 -0.55 21.37
CA GLY A 199 -5.73 0.61 20.62
C GLY A 199 -6.75 1.09 19.59
N GLN A 200 -7.40 0.17 18.88
CA GLN A 200 -8.45 0.52 17.91
C GLN A 200 -9.67 1.15 18.61
N ASP A 201 -10.02 0.69 19.81
CA ASP A 201 -11.14 1.25 20.59
C ASP A 201 -10.86 2.72 20.99
N VAL A 202 -9.60 3.06 21.35
CA VAL A 202 -9.17 4.45 21.60
C VAL A 202 -9.42 5.33 20.38
N LEU A 203 -9.03 4.88 19.19
CA LEU A 203 -9.21 5.63 17.95
C LEU A 203 -10.71 5.76 17.59
N VAL A 204 -11.49 4.70 17.75
CA VAL A 204 -12.93 4.71 17.53
C VAL A 204 -13.62 5.70 18.49
N ASN A 205 -13.29 5.65 19.79
CA ASN A 205 -13.85 6.57 20.79
C ASN A 205 -13.50 8.02 20.47
N PHE A 206 -12.24 8.31 20.13
CA PHE A 206 -11.87 9.64 19.66
C PHE A 206 -12.71 10.09 18.47
N LEU A 207 -12.82 9.24 17.45
CA LEU A 207 -13.53 9.59 16.22
C LEU A 207 -15.03 9.78 16.46
N ARG A 208 -15.69 8.91 17.26
CA ARG A 208 -17.14 8.90 17.43
C ARG A 208 -17.61 9.84 18.53
N GLU A 209 -17.01 9.72 19.71
CA GLU A 209 -17.43 10.47 20.89
C GLU A 209 -16.74 11.85 20.98
N GLY A 210 -15.42 11.87 20.80
CA GLY A 210 -14.63 13.09 20.88
C GLY A 210 -14.83 14.02 19.69
N ALA A 211 -14.70 13.51 18.49
CA ALA A 211 -14.71 14.30 17.24
C ALA A 211 -16.05 14.28 16.51
N ARG A 212 -16.94 13.31 16.79
CA ARG A 212 -18.24 13.11 16.13
C ARG A 212 -18.13 12.94 14.61
N VAL A 213 -17.07 12.26 14.17
CA VAL A 213 -16.88 11.92 12.76
C VAL A 213 -17.87 10.81 12.37
N PRO A 214 -18.62 10.94 11.28
CA PRO A 214 -19.54 9.89 10.84
C PRO A 214 -18.80 8.64 10.36
N ALA A 215 -19.47 7.47 10.42
CA ALA A 215 -18.97 6.21 9.86
C ALA A 215 -19.47 6.06 8.42
N ASP A 216 -18.96 6.86 7.49
CA ASP A 216 -19.47 6.97 6.13
C ASP A 216 -18.44 6.54 5.05
N TRP A 217 -17.19 6.31 5.45
CA TRP A 217 -16.15 5.76 4.57
C TRP A 217 -16.28 4.24 4.47
N THR A 218 -17.33 3.79 3.78
CA THR A 218 -17.59 2.36 3.55
C THR A 218 -17.24 1.98 2.12
N THR A 219 -16.92 0.70 1.88
CA THR A 219 -16.57 0.21 0.54
C THR A 219 -17.65 0.53 -0.49
N GLY A 220 -18.94 0.45 -0.12
CA GLY A 220 -20.04 0.80 -1.01
C GLY A 220 -20.05 2.27 -1.41
N ASN A 221 -19.91 3.17 -0.44
CA ASN A 221 -19.85 4.61 -0.67
C ASN A 221 -18.64 4.97 -1.54
N VAL A 222 -17.49 4.37 -1.26
CA VAL A 222 -16.24 4.55 -2.05
C VAL A 222 -16.46 4.15 -3.51
N ILE A 223 -17.09 3.01 -3.78
CA ILE A 223 -17.39 2.56 -5.15
C ILE A 223 -18.29 3.57 -5.86
N ASP A 224 -19.37 3.99 -5.23
CA ASP A 224 -20.36 4.89 -5.85
C ASP A 224 -19.75 6.26 -6.13
N GLU A 225 -18.93 6.80 -5.21
CA GLU A 225 -18.20 8.04 -5.39
C GLU A 225 -17.18 7.94 -6.54
N GLN A 226 -16.36 6.88 -6.58
CA GLN A 226 -15.40 6.69 -7.66
C GLN A 226 -16.08 6.54 -9.01
N VAL A 227 -17.18 5.79 -9.09
CA VAL A 227 -17.96 5.64 -10.33
C VAL A 227 -18.51 7.00 -10.80
N ALA A 228 -19.06 7.81 -9.90
CA ALA A 228 -19.56 9.15 -10.22
C ALA A 228 -18.43 10.07 -10.73
N ARG A 229 -17.27 10.06 -10.04
CA ARG A 229 -16.10 10.86 -10.41
C ARG A 229 -15.55 10.46 -11.79
N ILE A 230 -15.41 9.16 -12.05
CA ILE A 230 -14.92 8.65 -13.33
C ILE A 230 -15.87 9.07 -14.46
N ARG A 231 -17.20 8.94 -14.27
CA ARG A 231 -18.18 9.36 -15.26
C ARG A 231 -18.08 10.85 -15.57
N ALA A 232 -17.94 11.68 -14.56
CA ALA A 232 -17.80 13.11 -14.74
C ALA A 232 -16.49 13.49 -15.44
N GLN A 233 -15.38 12.80 -15.14
CA GLN A 233 -14.08 13.04 -15.75
C GLN A 233 -14.04 12.58 -17.21
N VAL A 234 -14.53 11.38 -17.49
CA VAL A 234 -14.41 10.74 -18.82
C VAL A 234 -15.45 11.29 -19.81
N GLY A 235 -16.68 11.56 -19.37
CA GLY A 235 -17.76 11.97 -20.26
C GLY A 235 -17.96 10.97 -21.40
N ASP A 236 -17.93 11.46 -22.63
CA ASP A 236 -18.07 10.65 -23.84
C ASP A 236 -16.73 10.13 -24.42
N GLY A 237 -15.61 10.38 -23.70
CA GLY A 237 -14.27 9.98 -24.15
C GLY A 237 -14.03 8.48 -24.02
N LYS A 238 -13.09 7.94 -24.80
CA LYS A 238 -12.64 6.55 -24.68
C LYS A 238 -11.45 6.43 -23.73
N VAL A 239 -11.36 5.29 -23.08
CA VAL A 239 -10.40 4.99 -22.02
C VAL A 239 -9.63 3.73 -22.38
N ILE A 240 -8.31 3.76 -22.17
CA ILE A 240 -7.45 2.57 -22.24
C ILE A 240 -6.91 2.20 -20.87
N CYS A 241 -6.77 0.92 -20.60
CA CYS A 241 -6.22 0.38 -19.34
C CYS A 241 -5.22 -0.73 -19.61
N GLY A 242 -4.01 -0.63 -19.07
CA GLY A 242 -3.05 -1.74 -19.04
C GLY A 242 -3.37 -2.69 -17.89
N LEU A 243 -3.67 -3.95 -18.20
CA LEU A 243 -3.82 -5.00 -17.20
C LEU A 243 -2.48 -5.69 -16.98
N SER A 244 -1.94 -5.60 -15.77
CA SER A 244 -0.70 -6.30 -15.36
C SER A 244 -0.96 -7.69 -14.79
N GLY A 245 -2.25 -8.10 -14.68
CA GLY A 245 -2.66 -9.28 -13.93
C GLY A 245 -2.63 -9.09 -12.41
N GLY A 246 -2.22 -7.95 -11.89
CA GLY A 246 -2.27 -7.62 -10.47
C GLY A 246 -3.65 -7.13 -10.02
N VAL A 247 -3.94 -7.24 -8.71
CA VAL A 247 -5.24 -6.83 -8.15
C VAL A 247 -5.53 -5.35 -8.39
N ASP A 248 -4.52 -4.47 -8.33
CA ASP A 248 -4.73 -3.02 -8.48
C ASP A 248 -5.22 -2.65 -9.88
N SER A 249 -4.56 -3.17 -10.92
CA SER A 249 -5.00 -2.94 -12.30
C SER A 249 -6.37 -3.57 -12.57
N ALA A 250 -6.66 -4.74 -11.99
CA ALA A 250 -7.95 -5.40 -12.14
C ALA A 250 -9.08 -4.61 -11.48
N VAL A 251 -8.89 -4.14 -10.23
CA VAL A 251 -9.89 -3.34 -9.51
C VAL A 251 -10.08 -1.97 -10.17
N ALA A 252 -9.00 -1.31 -10.61
CA ALA A 252 -9.07 -0.06 -11.34
C ALA A 252 -9.89 -0.21 -12.64
N ALA A 253 -9.60 -1.25 -13.44
CA ALA A 253 -10.33 -1.54 -14.66
C ALA A 253 -11.82 -1.88 -14.37
N ALA A 254 -12.12 -2.65 -13.33
CA ALA A 254 -13.49 -3.00 -12.95
C ALA A 254 -14.31 -1.76 -12.52
N LEU A 255 -13.71 -0.83 -11.75
CA LEU A 255 -14.34 0.45 -11.39
C LEU A 255 -14.64 1.30 -12.64
N VAL A 256 -13.67 1.43 -13.54
CA VAL A 256 -13.84 2.19 -14.78
C VAL A 256 -14.88 1.52 -15.67
N GLN A 257 -14.85 0.19 -15.81
CA GLN A 257 -15.87 -0.54 -16.57
C GLN A 257 -17.28 -0.31 -16.01
N ARG A 258 -17.45 -0.34 -14.70
CA ARG A 258 -18.74 -0.03 -14.04
C ARG A 258 -19.18 1.41 -14.28
N ALA A 259 -18.22 2.33 -14.41
CA ALA A 259 -18.52 3.75 -14.63
C ALA A 259 -18.89 4.05 -16.09
N VAL A 260 -18.11 3.59 -17.07
CA VAL A 260 -18.19 4.03 -18.46
C VAL A 260 -18.48 2.90 -19.47
N GLY A 261 -18.55 1.65 -19.02
CA GLY A 261 -18.92 0.51 -19.86
C GLY A 261 -18.03 0.35 -21.10
N ASP A 262 -18.65 0.28 -22.27
CA ASP A 262 -17.98 0.02 -23.56
C ASP A 262 -16.97 1.07 -24.01
N GLN A 263 -16.84 2.19 -23.29
CA GLN A 263 -15.81 3.20 -23.56
C GLN A 263 -14.42 2.74 -23.10
N LEU A 264 -14.33 1.70 -22.22
CA LEU A 264 -13.08 1.13 -21.75
C LEU A 264 -12.61 0.00 -22.66
N THR A 265 -11.34 0.06 -23.08
CA THR A 265 -10.60 -1.07 -23.67
C THR A 265 -9.40 -1.39 -22.82
N CYS A 266 -9.28 -2.64 -22.36
CA CYS A 266 -8.13 -3.13 -21.62
C CYS A 266 -7.12 -3.78 -22.57
N VAL A 267 -5.83 -3.58 -22.28
CA VAL A 267 -4.70 -4.23 -22.97
C VAL A 267 -3.99 -5.13 -21.96
N PHE A 268 -3.88 -6.39 -22.29
CA PHE A 268 -3.11 -7.36 -21.52
C PHE A 268 -1.92 -7.86 -22.37
N VAL A 269 -0.71 -7.77 -21.81
CA VAL A 269 0.50 -8.23 -22.47
C VAL A 269 0.95 -9.53 -21.83
N ASP A 270 0.83 -10.63 -22.57
CA ASP A 270 1.49 -11.88 -22.19
C ASP A 270 2.96 -11.84 -22.65
N HIS A 271 3.82 -11.48 -21.72
CA HIS A 271 5.26 -11.41 -21.95
C HIS A 271 5.98 -12.74 -21.75
N GLY A 272 5.26 -13.85 -21.56
CA GLY A 272 5.84 -15.16 -21.35
C GLY A 272 6.55 -15.40 -20.01
N LEU A 273 6.59 -14.40 -19.10
CA LEU A 273 7.21 -14.50 -17.78
C LEU A 273 6.19 -14.65 -16.65
N LEU A 274 4.93 -14.91 -17.00
CA LEU A 274 3.84 -15.11 -16.05
C LEU A 274 3.91 -16.50 -15.40
N ARG A 275 3.25 -16.65 -14.25
CA ARG A 275 3.01 -17.95 -13.61
C ARG A 275 2.08 -18.82 -14.47
N ALA A 276 2.06 -20.11 -14.17
CA ALA A 276 1.11 -21.03 -14.81
C ALA A 276 -0.34 -20.60 -14.55
N GLY A 277 -1.14 -20.54 -15.62
CA GLY A 277 -2.57 -20.22 -15.58
C GLY A 277 -2.95 -18.75 -15.42
N GLU A 278 -1.97 -17.83 -15.33
CA GLU A 278 -2.27 -16.40 -15.09
C GLU A 278 -2.84 -15.69 -16.33
N ALA A 279 -2.33 -16.01 -17.51
CA ALA A 279 -2.86 -15.42 -18.75
C ALA A 279 -4.30 -15.85 -18.97
N GLU A 280 -4.58 -17.15 -18.85
CA GLU A 280 -5.92 -17.73 -18.99
C GLU A 280 -6.90 -17.15 -17.95
N GLN A 281 -6.44 -16.92 -16.71
CA GLN A 281 -7.27 -16.32 -15.66
C GLN A 281 -7.67 -14.89 -16.01
N VAL A 282 -6.79 -14.09 -16.56
CA VAL A 282 -7.12 -12.73 -17.02
C VAL A 282 -8.07 -12.77 -18.21
N GLU A 283 -7.81 -13.63 -19.19
CA GLU A 283 -8.62 -13.71 -20.40
C GLU A 283 -10.02 -14.25 -20.17
N GLN A 284 -10.17 -15.21 -19.27
CA GLN A 284 -11.44 -15.92 -19.05
C GLN A 284 -12.19 -15.37 -17.85
N ASP A 285 -11.58 -15.40 -16.66
CA ASP A 285 -12.29 -15.10 -15.42
C ASP A 285 -12.58 -13.61 -15.27
N PHE A 286 -11.58 -12.74 -15.57
CA PHE A 286 -11.75 -11.29 -15.45
C PHE A 286 -12.79 -10.77 -16.45
N VAL A 287 -12.68 -11.18 -17.73
CA VAL A 287 -13.63 -10.78 -18.77
C VAL A 287 -15.04 -11.29 -18.49
N ALA A 288 -15.17 -12.54 -18.01
CA ALA A 288 -16.48 -13.10 -17.69
C ALA A 288 -17.23 -12.31 -16.60
N VAL A 289 -16.48 -11.80 -15.59
CA VAL A 289 -17.07 -11.04 -14.49
C VAL A 289 -17.31 -9.58 -14.85
N THR A 290 -16.39 -8.94 -15.56
CA THR A 290 -16.44 -7.49 -15.80
C THR A 290 -17.11 -7.12 -17.14
N GLY A 291 -17.12 -8.03 -18.09
CA GLY A 291 -17.59 -7.75 -19.47
C GLY A 291 -16.70 -6.76 -20.24
N VAL A 292 -15.47 -6.53 -19.77
CA VAL A 292 -14.56 -5.56 -20.40
C VAL A 292 -14.09 -6.00 -21.78
N LYS A 293 -13.90 -5.04 -22.70
CA LYS A 293 -13.20 -5.30 -23.97
C LYS A 293 -11.73 -5.53 -23.68
N LEU A 294 -11.22 -6.73 -23.97
CA LEU A 294 -9.83 -7.10 -23.74
C LEU A 294 -9.08 -7.30 -25.05
N HIS A 295 -7.99 -6.57 -25.22
CA HIS A 295 -7.00 -6.77 -26.29
C HIS A 295 -5.78 -7.49 -25.71
N VAL A 296 -5.59 -8.76 -26.11
CA VAL A 296 -4.47 -9.60 -25.65
C VAL A 296 -3.34 -9.51 -26.65
N VAL A 297 -2.13 -9.27 -26.17
CA VAL A 297 -0.90 -9.21 -26.98
C VAL A 297 0.02 -10.34 -26.55
N ASP A 298 0.20 -11.33 -27.41
CA ASP A 298 1.24 -12.35 -27.24
C ASP A 298 2.61 -11.75 -27.62
N ALA A 299 3.43 -11.54 -26.61
CA ALA A 299 4.79 -11.00 -26.74
C ALA A 299 5.87 -11.96 -26.21
N ALA A 300 5.51 -13.20 -25.86
CA ALA A 300 6.40 -14.16 -25.19
C ALA A 300 7.74 -14.35 -25.94
N GLN A 301 7.69 -14.54 -27.27
CA GLN A 301 8.90 -14.71 -28.08
C GLN A 301 9.76 -13.45 -28.09
N ARG A 302 9.16 -12.28 -28.17
CA ARG A 302 9.86 -10.98 -28.17
C ARG A 302 10.65 -10.77 -26.87
N PHE A 303 10.05 -11.08 -25.74
CA PHE A 303 10.73 -11.00 -24.45
C PHE A 303 11.82 -12.06 -24.30
N ALA A 304 11.60 -13.29 -24.78
CA ALA A 304 12.61 -14.34 -24.78
C ALA A 304 13.84 -13.92 -25.60
N ASP A 305 13.64 -13.36 -26.80
CA ASP A 305 14.73 -12.87 -27.66
C ASP A 305 15.49 -11.70 -27.02
N ALA A 306 14.77 -10.78 -26.37
CA ALA A 306 15.37 -9.62 -25.70
C ALA A 306 16.18 -10.00 -24.45
N LEU A 307 15.85 -11.12 -23.79
CA LEU A 307 16.52 -11.61 -22.59
C LEU A 307 17.65 -12.61 -22.89
N ALA A 308 17.82 -13.03 -24.13
CA ALA A 308 18.85 -14.00 -24.51
C ALA A 308 20.25 -13.52 -24.10
N GLY A 309 20.99 -14.35 -23.37
CA GLY A 309 22.34 -14.07 -22.87
C GLY A 309 22.42 -13.09 -21.70
N ILE A 310 21.29 -12.56 -21.17
CA ILE A 310 21.29 -11.64 -20.04
C ILE A 310 21.19 -12.43 -18.74
N THR A 311 22.18 -12.26 -17.86
CA THR A 311 22.25 -12.90 -16.53
C THR A 311 22.26 -11.89 -15.39
N ASP A 312 22.64 -10.65 -15.64
CA ASP A 312 22.68 -9.60 -14.63
C ASP A 312 21.25 -9.17 -14.23
N PRO A 313 20.90 -9.16 -12.91
CA PRO A 313 19.56 -8.89 -12.43
C PRO A 313 19.01 -7.53 -12.86
N GLU A 314 19.84 -6.49 -12.79
CA GLU A 314 19.42 -5.14 -13.12
C GLU A 314 19.24 -4.97 -14.65
N ALA A 315 20.08 -5.62 -15.44
CA ALA A 315 19.93 -5.66 -16.90
C ALA A 315 18.64 -6.39 -17.30
N LYS A 316 18.28 -7.50 -16.64
CA LYS A 316 17.00 -8.18 -16.84
C LYS A 316 15.83 -7.25 -16.57
N ARG A 317 15.79 -6.60 -15.38
CA ARG A 317 14.73 -5.67 -14.99
C ARG A 317 14.54 -4.53 -16.00
N LYS A 318 15.64 -3.90 -16.40
CA LYS A 318 15.64 -2.81 -17.41
C LYS A 318 15.16 -3.28 -18.77
N THR A 319 15.58 -4.47 -19.20
CA THR A 319 15.19 -5.03 -20.49
C THR A 319 13.70 -5.37 -20.50
N ILE A 320 13.21 -6.07 -19.48
CA ILE A 320 11.80 -6.42 -19.35
C ILE A 320 10.94 -5.15 -19.30
N GLY A 321 11.29 -4.17 -18.47
CA GLY A 321 10.55 -2.90 -18.37
C GLY A 321 10.50 -2.15 -19.69
N ARG A 322 11.64 -2.02 -20.39
CA ARG A 322 11.71 -1.36 -21.70
C ARG A 322 10.87 -2.06 -22.77
N GLU A 323 10.94 -3.38 -22.85
CA GLU A 323 10.15 -4.14 -23.85
C GLU A 323 8.66 -4.10 -23.53
N PHE A 324 8.29 -4.17 -22.24
CA PHE A 324 6.90 -4.03 -21.82
C PHE A 324 6.30 -2.70 -22.27
N ILE A 325 7.01 -1.59 -22.05
CA ILE A 325 6.58 -0.26 -22.50
C ILE A 325 6.36 -0.25 -24.00
N ARG A 326 7.34 -0.73 -24.79
CA ARG A 326 7.25 -0.74 -26.27
C ARG A 326 6.09 -1.59 -26.80
N VAL A 327 5.85 -2.75 -26.17
CA VAL A 327 4.72 -3.60 -26.55
C VAL A 327 3.40 -2.93 -26.23
N PHE A 328 3.30 -2.33 -25.04
CA PHE A 328 2.11 -1.61 -24.63
C PHE A 328 1.83 -0.38 -25.51
N GLU A 329 2.85 0.40 -25.87
CA GLU A 329 2.75 1.52 -26.80
C GLU A 329 2.20 1.10 -28.17
N GLN A 330 2.72 0.01 -28.71
CA GLN A 330 2.24 -0.52 -29.98
C GLN A 330 0.77 -0.97 -29.87
N ALA A 331 0.45 -1.73 -28.82
CA ALA A 331 -0.92 -2.21 -28.58
C ALA A 331 -1.91 -1.04 -28.37
N ALA A 332 -1.50 -0.02 -27.61
CA ALA A 332 -2.30 1.18 -27.44
C ALA A 332 -2.56 1.90 -28.77
N SER A 333 -1.53 2.01 -29.61
CA SER A 333 -1.65 2.60 -30.94
C SER A 333 -2.61 1.81 -31.84
N ASP A 334 -2.54 0.47 -31.77
CA ASP A 334 -3.41 -0.41 -32.56
C ASP A 334 -4.88 -0.29 -32.10
N VAL A 335 -5.12 -0.24 -30.77
CA VAL A 335 -6.45 0.01 -30.19
C VAL A 335 -6.99 1.38 -30.61
N ILE A 336 -6.17 2.44 -30.51
CA ILE A 336 -6.54 3.80 -30.93
C ILE A 336 -6.94 3.82 -32.40
N ALA A 337 -6.16 3.16 -33.26
CA ALA A 337 -6.46 3.11 -34.71
C ALA A 337 -7.76 2.35 -34.99
N ALA A 338 -8.01 1.24 -34.26
CA ALA A 338 -9.23 0.45 -34.41
C ALA A 338 -10.48 1.17 -33.88
N GLU A 339 -10.35 2.02 -32.89
CA GLU A 339 -11.44 2.75 -32.23
C GLU A 339 -11.75 4.13 -32.84
N GLY A 340 -11.14 4.49 -34.00
CA GLY A 340 -11.47 5.71 -34.74
C GLY A 340 -10.43 6.84 -34.69
N GLY A 341 -9.27 6.58 -34.06
CA GLY A 341 -8.13 7.51 -34.05
C GLY A 341 -7.91 8.23 -32.71
N SER A 342 -6.78 8.95 -32.61
CA SER A 342 -6.28 9.57 -31.38
C SER A 342 -7.19 10.66 -30.78
N GLY A 343 -8.20 11.14 -31.50
CA GLY A 343 -9.14 12.12 -30.95
C GLY A 343 -10.21 11.55 -30.03
N GLU A 344 -10.41 10.23 -30.05
CA GLU A 344 -11.43 9.56 -29.24
C GLU A 344 -10.89 8.90 -27.98
N VAL A 345 -9.67 8.32 -28.03
CA VAL A 345 -9.02 7.73 -26.84
C VAL A 345 -8.21 8.79 -26.11
N ARG A 346 -8.76 9.34 -25.04
CA ARG A 346 -8.19 10.47 -24.31
C ARG A 346 -7.66 10.12 -22.93
N PHE A 347 -8.07 9.00 -22.38
CA PHE A 347 -7.83 8.67 -20.99
C PHE A 347 -7.06 7.37 -20.84
N LEU A 348 -6.12 7.37 -19.88
CA LEU A 348 -5.35 6.18 -19.46
C LEU A 348 -5.65 5.88 -18.00
N VAL A 349 -6.06 4.65 -17.71
CA VAL A 349 -6.26 4.17 -16.32
C VAL A 349 -4.94 3.82 -15.69
N GLN A 350 -4.73 4.32 -14.47
CA GLN A 350 -3.57 4.01 -13.66
C GLN A 350 -4.01 3.55 -12.26
N GLY A 351 -3.43 2.44 -11.81
CA GLY A 351 -3.70 1.84 -10.50
C GLY A 351 -2.84 2.40 -9.36
N THR A 352 -2.61 3.73 -9.33
CA THR A 352 -1.88 4.41 -8.25
C THR A 352 -2.63 4.26 -6.93
N LEU A 353 -1.94 3.87 -5.86
CA LEU A 353 -2.49 3.74 -4.51
C LEU A 353 -2.14 4.94 -3.63
N TYR A 354 -2.86 5.10 -2.51
CA TYR A 354 -2.62 6.19 -1.57
C TYR A 354 -1.19 6.21 -0.99
N PRO A 355 -0.59 5.08 -0.58
CA PRO A 355 0.82 5.06 -0.16
C PRO A 355 1.80 5.58 -1.21
N ASP A 356 1.59 5.27 -2.50
CA ASP A 356 2.43 5.76 -3.59
C ASP A 356 2.39 7.30 -3.68
N VAL A 357 1.21 7.89 -3.43
CA VAL A 357 1.01 9.35 -3.42
C VAL A 357 1.76 10.00 -2.26
N VAL A 358 1.68 9.41 -1.06
CA VAL A 358 2.37 9.91 0.14
C VAL A 358 3.88 9.85 -0.03
N GLU A 359 4.42 8.72 -0.51
CA GLU A 359 5.85 8.53 -0.74
C GLU A 359 6.42 9.47 -1.82
N SER A 360 5.62 9.83 -2.83
CA SER A 360 6.03 10.77 -3.87
C SER A 360 6.02 12.24 -3.44
N GLY A 361 5.67 12.54 -2.19
CA GLY A 361 5.76 13.87 -1.60
C GLY A 361 4.52 14.74 -1.76
N GLY A 362 3.34 14.16 -2.04
CA GLY A 362 2.03 14.85 -1.94
C GLY A 362 1.85 16.15 -2.75
N GLY A 363 2.82 16.50 -3.61
CA GLY A 363 2.82 17.76 -4.36
C GLY A 363 1.87 17.71 -5.55
N THR A 364 1.13 18.79 -5.77
CA THR A 364 0.28 19.11 -6.92
C THR A 364 1.04 19.20 -8.27
N GLY A 365 2.29 18.73 -8.33
CA GLY A 365 3.14 18.71 -9.50
C GLY A 365 3.15 17.33 -10.17
N ALA A 366 2.60 17.24 -11.36
CA ALA A 366 2.62 16.07 -12.26
C ALA A 366 4.04 15.56 -12.64
N ALA A 367 5.08 15.81 -11.86
CA ALA A 367 6.45 15.71 -12.34
C ALA A 367 7.35 14.69 -11.64
N THR A 368 6.94 13.97 -10.60
CA THR A 368 7.87 13.02 -9.99
C THR A 368 7.16 11.82 -9.37
N ILE A 369 6.30 11.16 -10.10
CA ILE A 369 5.98 9.77 -9.78
C ILE A 369 7.20 8.97 -10.20
N LYS A 370 7.85 8.29 -9.24
CA LYS A 370 9.02 7.46 -9.51
C LYS A 370 8.75 6.58 -10.73
N SER A 371 9.62 6.68 -11.73
CA SER A 371 9.57 6.04 -13.04
C SER A 371 9.51 4.50 -13.03
N HIS A 372 9.32 3.87 -11.86
CA HIS A 372 9.36 2.43 -11.66
C HIS A 372 8.00 1.73 -11.60
N HIS A 373 6.90 2.49 -11.45
CA HIS A 373 5.54 1.94 -11.40
C HIS A 373 4.61 2.54 -12.46
N ASN A 374 5.11 3.45 -13.29
CA ASN A 374 4.32 4.12 -14.30
C ASN A 374 4.73 3.74 -15.72
N VAL A 375 3.79 3.77 -16.60
CA VAL A 375 3.94 3.77 -18.05
C VAL A 375 4.71 5.05 -18.47
N GLY A 376 5.93 5.22 -17.94
CA GLY A 376 6.82 6.36 -18.18
C GLY A 376 7.56 6.26 -19.50
N GLY A 377 6.93 5.68 -20.52
CA GLY A 377 7.48 5.49 -21.83
C GLY A 377 6.48 5.68 -22.95
N LEU A 378 5.28 6.20 -22.65
CA LEU A 378 4.36 6.58 -23.73
C LEU A 378 4.99 7.70 -24.56
N PRO A 379 4.85 7.69 -25.90
CA PRO A 379 5.36 8.74 -26.76
C PRO A 379 4.94 10.13 -26.26
N GLU A 380 5.85 11.11 -26.31
CA GLU A 380 5.59 12.49 -25.83
C GLU A 380 4.42 13.17 -26.58
N ASP A 381 4.03 12.64 -27.72
CA ASP A 381 2.90 13.08 -28.54
C ASP A 381 1.56 12.45 -28.12
N MET A 382 1.56 11.38 -27.32
CA MET A 382 0.36 10.78 -26.71
C MET A 382 0.04 11.47 -25.39
N LYS A 383 -0.77 12.52 -25.42
CA LYS A 383 -1.24 13.24 -24.23
C LYS A 383 -2.51 12.59 -23.67
N PHE A 384 -2.34 11.59 -22.83
CA PHE A 384 -3.47 11.04 -22.07
C PHE A 384 -3.72 11.84 -20.80
N GLU A 385 -5.00 11.99 -20.46
CA GLU A 385 -5.43 12.38 -19.12
C GLU A 385 -5.51 11.11 -18.25
N LEU A 386 -4.96 11.17 -17.03
CA LEU A 386 -4.94 10.01 -16.15
C LEU A 386 -6.26 9.85 -15.41
N VAL A 387 -6.77 8.62 -15.37
CA VAL A 387 -7.88 8.19 -14.52
C VAL A 387 -7.30 7.30 -13.42
N GLU A 388 -7.27 7.80 -12.20
CA GLU A 388 -6.65 7.15 -11.04
C GLU A 388 -7.71 6.78 -9.99
N PRO A 389 -8.48 5.71 -10.19
CA PRO A 389 -9.62 5.38 -9.32
C PRO A 389 -9.21 4.93 -7.91
N LEU A 390 -7.97 4.48 -7.72
CA LEU A 390 -7.48 3.93 -6.47
C LEU A 390 -6.59 4.89 -5.67
N ARG A 391 -6.39 6.11 -6.16
CA ARG A 391 -5.45 7.10 -5.62
C ARG A 391 -5.67 7.43 -4.14
N ALA A 392 -6.90 7.31 -3.67
CA ALA A 392 -7.27 7.57 -2.28
C ALA A 392 -7.32 6.31 -1.41
N LEU A 393 -7.00 5.11 -1.94
CA LEU A 393 -7.23 3.84 -1.27
C LEU A 393 -5.91 3.17 -0.82
N PHE A 394 -5.97 2.54 0.35
CA PHE A 394 -4.96 1.58 0.78
C PHE A 394 -5.18 0.22 0.11
N LYS A 395 -4.17 -0.65 0.16
CA LYS A 395 -4.20 -1.96 -0.52
C LYS A 395 -5.33 -2.89 -0.05
N ASP A 396 -5.64 -2.86 1.23
CA ASP A 396 -6.74 -3.64 1.83
C ASP A 396 -8.11 -3.10 1.39
N GLU A 397 -8.27 -1.77 1.30
CA GLU A 397 -9.48 -1.15 0.75
C GLU A 397 -9.68 -1.52 -0.73
N VAL A 398 -8.60 -1.56 -1.52
CA VAL A 398 -8.64 -2.02 -2.92
C VAL A 398 -9.15 -3.45 -3.02
N ARG A 399 -8.69 -4.35 -2.13
CA ARG A 399 -9.19 -5.73 -2.09
C ARG A 399 -10.66 -5.79 -1.74
N ALA A 400 -11.11 -5.06 -0.71
CA ALA A 400 -12.52 -4.98 -0.34
C ALA A 400 -13.40 -4.45 -1.48
N VAL A 401 -12.93 -3.43 -2.21
CA VAL A 401 -13.59 -2.93 -3.42
C VAL A 401 -13.66 -4.02 -4.48
N GLY A 402 -12.57 -4.76 -4.71
CA GLY A 402 -12.52 -5.87 -5.66
C GLY A 402 -13.54 -6.97 -5.35
N GLU A 403 -13.64 -7.38 -4.09
CA GLU A 403 -14.65 -8.37 -3.63
C GLU A 403 -16.07 -7.86 -3.87
N GLN A 404 -16.36 -6.62 -3.51
CA GLN A 404 -17.69 -6.03 -3.68
C GLN A 404 -18.05 -5.81 -5.16
N LEU A 405 -17.08 -5.63 -6.05
CA LEU A 405 -17.26 -5.62 -7.50
C LEU A 405 -17.46 -7.02 -8.10
N GLY A 406 -17.33 -8.08 -7.29
CA GLY A 406 -17.51 -9.47 -7.70
C GLY A 406 -16.31 -10.08 -8.40
N LEU A 407 -15.12 -9.48 -8.28
CA LEU A 407 -13.91 -10.08 -8.83
C LEU A 407 -13.60 -11.43 -8.15
N PRO A 408 -13.05 -12.41 -8.89
CA PRO A 408 -12.72 -13.70 -8.32
C PRO A 408 -11.77 -13.59 -7.14
N GLU A 409 -12.03 -14.36 -6.08
CA GLU A 409 -11.22 -14.38 -4.86
C GLU A 409 -9.73 -14.65 -5.17
N ALA A 410 -9.45 -15.59 -6.07
CA ALA A 410 -8.11 -15.94 -6.53
C ALA A 410 -7.37 -14.74 -7.17
N MET A 411 -8.08 -13.75 -7.69
CA MET A 411 -7.52 -12.53 -8.26
C MET A 411 -7.34 -11.46 -7.18
N VAL A 412 -8.33 -11.26 -6.31
CA VAL A 412 -8.30 -10.25 -5.24
C VAL A 412 -7.25 -10.56 -4.18
N TRP A 413 -7.14 -11.82 -3.78
CA TRP A 413 -6.23 -12.29 -2.74
C TRP A 413 -4.91 -12.85 -3.28
N ARG A 414 -4.68 -12.67 -4.56
CA ARG A 414 -3.41 -13.05 -5.18
C ARG A 414 -2.24 -12.44 -4.43
N GLN A 415 -1.25 -13.28 -4.11
CA GLN A 415 0.00 -12.82 -3.54
C GLN A 415 0.70 -11.83 -4.49
N PRO A 416 1.39 -10.81 -3.97
CA PRO A 416 2.18 -9.90 -4.80
C PRO A 416 3.08 -10.66 -5.77
N PHE A 417 3.17 -10.15 -7.01
CA PHE A 417 4.02 -10.71 -8.03
C PHE A 417 4.75 -9.56 -8.74
N PRO A 418 6.06 -9.65 -8.90
CA PRO A 418 6.83 -8.54 -9.45
C PRO A 418 6.53 -8.31 -10.92
N GLY A 419 6.59 -7.05 -11.38
CA GLY A 419 6.38 -6.70 -12.79
C GLY A 419 7.26 -7.48 -13.78
N PRO A 420 8.55 -7.73 -13.49
CA PRO A 420 9.40 -8.60 -14.32
C PRO A 420 9.03 -10.09 -14.31
N GLY A 421 8.03 -10.49 -13.56
CA GLY A 421 7.54 -11.85 -13.49
C GLY A 421 8.58 -12.86 -13.00
N LEU A 422 8.53 -14.07 -13.54
CA LEU A 422 9.47 -15.14 -13.24
C LEU A 422 10.89 -14.87 -13.76
N GLY A 423 11.09 -13.86 -14.62
CA GLY A 423 12.40 -13.51 -15.16
C GLY A 423 13.46 -13.19 -14.11
N ILE A 424 13.05 -12.60 -12.96
CA ILE A 424 13.91 -12.28 -11.82
C ILE A 424 13.89 -13.35 -10.73
N ARG A 425 13.29 -14.50 -11.00
CA ARG A 425 13.31 -15.69 -10.13
C ARG A 425 14.10 -16.84 -10.73
N ILE A 426 14.83 -16.58 -11.84
CA ILE A 426 15.81 -17.47 -12.44
C ILE A 426 17.17 -16.83 -12.24
N VAL A 427 17.96 -17.33 -11.29
CA VAL A 427 19.35 -16.92 -11.12
C VAL A 427 20.17 -17.49 -12.26
N GLY A 428 20.59 -16.61 -13.20
CA GLY A 428 21.22 -16.95 -14.46
C GLY A 428 20.40 -16.52 -15.68
N GLU A 429 20.73 -17.06 -16.87
CA GLU A 429 20.02 -16.74 -18.11
C GLU A 429 18.58 -17.25 -18.10
N VAL A 430 17.64 -16.43 -18.57
CA VAL A 430 16.23 -16.78 -18.73
C VAL A 430 16.04 -17.50 -20.06
N THR A 431 15.67 -18.77 -20.00
CA THR A 431 15.36 -19.57 -21.21
C THR A 431 13.95 -20.18 -21.10
N PRO A 432 13.29 -20.53 -22.22
CA PRO A 432 11.98 -21.17 -22.18
C PRO A 432 11.94 -22.43 -21.30
N GLN A 433 12.98 -23.28 -21.38
CA GLN A 433 13.07 -24.48 -20.56
C GLN A 433 13.18 -24.17 -19.06
N ARG A 434 14.02 -23.19 -18.69
CA ARG A 434 14.19 -22.78 -17.30
C ARG A 434 12.90 -22.12 -16.74
N LEU A 435 12.19 -21.38 -17.57
CA LEU A 435 10.87 -20.83 -17.22
C LEU A 435 9.84 -21.91 -16.97
N GLU A 436 9.79 -22.94 -17.81
CA GLU A 436 8.88 -24.08 -17.63
C GLU A 436 9.19 -24.84 -16.34
N THR A 437 10.47 -25.12 -16.07
CA THR A 437 10.93 -25.73 -14.82
C THR A 437 10.48 -24.90 -13.60
N LEU A 438 10.70 -23.58 -13.63
CA LEU A 438 10.31 -22.70 -12.53
C LEU A 438 8.81 -22.60 -12.37
N ARG A 439 8.03 -22.49 -13.47
CA ARG A 439 6.56 -22.49 -13.43
C ARG A 439 6.00 -23.72 -12.76
N ALA A 440 6.53 -24.89 -13.10
CA ALA A 440 6.09 -26.14 -12.49
C ALA A 440 6.38 -26.17 -10.99
N ALA A 441 7.57 -25.75 -10.58
CA ALA A 441 7.96 -25.70 -9.16
C ALA A 441 7.13 -24.65 -8.39
N ASP A 442 6.87 -23.48 -8.96
CA ASP A 442 6.04 -22.41 -8.36
C ASP A 442 4.58 -22.86 -8.23
N ALA A 443 4.02 -23.55 -9.23
CA ALA A 443 2.66 -24.09 -9.18
C ALA A 443 2.50 -25.08 -8.03
N ILE A 444 3.41 -26.03 -7.88
CA ILE A 444 3.40 -27.03 -6.80
C ILE A 444 3.47 -26.34 -5.43
N ALA A 445 4.38 -25.38 -5.26
CA ALA A 445 4.49 -24.65 -4.00
C ALA A 445 3.19 -23.92 -3.65
N ARG A 446 2.57 -23.22 -4.60
CA ARG A 446 1.29 -22.52 -4.38
C ARG A 446 0.15 -23.49 -4.06
N GLU A 447 0.02 -24.58 -4.78
CA GLU A 447 -1.00 -25.61 -4.53
C GLU A 447 -0.91 -26.16 -3.10
N GLU A 448 0.29 -26.49 -2.62
CA GLU A 448 0.49 -27.01 -1.27
C GLU A 448 0.24 -25.96 -0.18
N LEU A 449 0.57 -24.69 -0.42
CA LEU A 449 0.28 -23.60 0.50
C LEU A 449 -1.23 -23.33 0.60
N THR A 450 -1.94 -23.33 -0.53
CA THR A 450 -3.40 -23.19 -0.58
C THR A 450 -4.10 -24.38 0.08
N ALA A 451 -3.66 -25.61 -0.21
CA ALA A 451 -4.20 -26.80 0.43
C ALA A 451 -3.99 -26.85 1.95
N ALA A 452 -2.97 -26.16 2.44
CA ALA A 452 -2.70 -26.00 3.87
C ALA A 452 -3.41 -24.78 4.51
N GLY A 453 -4.14 -23.96 3.73
CA GLY A 453 -4.80 -22.74 4.21
C GLY A 453 -3.84 -21.61 4.57
N LEU A 454 -2.60 -21.62 4.04
CA LEU A 454 -1.54 -20.67 4.37
C LEU A 454 -1.39 -19.53 3.36
N ASP A 455 -2.10 -19.56 2.27
CA ASP A 455 -2.03 -18.58 1.18
C ASP A 455 -2.42 -17.15 1.59
N ARG A 456 -3.24 -17.00 2.64
CA ARG A 456 -3.61 -15.70 3.21
C ARG A 456 -2.71 -15.25 4.37
N GLU A 457 -2.05 -16.17 5.04
CA GLU A 457 -1.16 -15.86 6.16
C GLU A 457 0.23 -15.42 5.68
N ILE A 458 0.63 -15.90 4.50
CA ILE A 458 1.92 -15.64 3.88
C ILE A 458 1.77 -14.46 2.92
N TRP A 459 2.55 -13.40 3.15
CA TRP A 459 2.56 -12.26 2.23
C TRP A 459 2.91 -12.68 0.81
N GLN A 460 3.99 -13.46 0.68
CA GLN A 460 4.52 -13.92 -0.60
C GLN A 460 5.43 -15.13 -0.36
N CYS A 461 5.45 -16.08 -1.29
CA CYS A 461 6.40 -17.18 -1.31
C CYS A 461 7.09 -17.27 -2.67
N PRO A 462 8.10 -16.43 -2.97
CA PRO A 462 8.93 -16.61 -4.16
C PRO A 462 9.54 -18.01 -4.23
N VAL A 463 9.40 -18.64 -5.39
CA VAL A 463 10.13 -19.85 -5.76
C VAL A 463 11.21 -19.42 -6.75
N VAL A 464 12.48 -19.72 -6.44
CA VAL A 464 13.64 -19.24 -7.22
C VAL A 464 14.43 -20.41 -7.76
N LEU A 465 14.66 -20.43 -9.06
CA LEU A 465 15.51 -21.43 -9.71
C LEU A 465 16.96 -20.97 -9.74
N LEU A 466 17.85 -21.72 -9.08
CA LEU A 466 19.30 -21.49 -9.17
C LEU A 466 19.85 -22.16 -10.43
N ALA A 467 19.57 -21.56 -11.59
CA ALA A 467 19.81 -22.19 -12.89
C ALA A 467 21.30 -22.36 -13.26
N ASP A 468 22.17 -21.54 -12.65
CA ASP A 468 23.62 -21.66 -12.87
C ASP A 468 24.32 -22.54 -11.82
N VAL A 469 23.57 -23.12 -10.87
CA VAL A 469 24.08 -24.05 -9.86
C VAL A 469 23.68 -25.47 -10.24
N ARG A 470 24.65 -26.36 -10.28
CA ARG A 470 24.41 -27.80 -10.44
C ARG A 470 24.50 -28.52 -9.11
N SER A 471 23.43 -29.21 -8.77
CA SER A 471 23.34 -30.08 -7.59
C SER A 471 23.43 -31.55 -7.99
N VAL A 472 24.16 -32.34 -7.20
CA VAL A 472 24.21 -33.78 -7.37
C VAL A 472 23.04 -34.43 -6.66
N GLY A 473 22.32 -35.28 -7.35
CA GLY A 473 21.24 -36.12 -6.81
C GLY A 473 21.54 -37.61 -7.05
N VAL A 474 20.78 -38.46 -6.41
CA VAL A 474 20.71 -39.89 -6.65
C VAL A 474 19.24 -40.24 -6.91
N GLN A 475 18.93 -40.72 -8.09
CA GLN A 475 17.60 -41.21 -8.45
C GLN A 475 17.77 -42.63 -9.02
N GLY A 476 17.12 -43.60 -8.37
CA GLY A 476 17.41 -45.00 -8.60
C GLY A 476 18.87 -45.36 -8.26
N ASP A 477 19.54 -46.10 -9.13
CA ASP A 477 20.92 -46.55 -8.92
C ASP A 477 21.98 -45.62 -9.55
N GLY A 478 21.54 -44.42 -10.07
CA GLY A 478 22.42 -43.53 -10.81
C GLY A 478 22.57 -42.15 -10.17
N ARG A 479 23.75 -41.51 -10.41
CA ARG A 479 23.91 -40.07 -10.12
C ARG A 479 23.14 -39.24 -11.14
N THR A 480 22.38 -38.26 -10.63
CA THR A 480 21.73 -37.25 -11.46
C THR A 480 22.30 -35.87 -11.17
N TYR A 481 22.17 -34.98 -12.12
CA TYR A 481 22.57 -33.60 -11.99
C TYR A 481 21.34 -32.73 -12.32
N GLY A 482 20.93 -31.92 -11.37
CA GLY A 482 19.79 -31.01 -11.52
C GLY A 482 20.09 -29.66 -10.89
N HIS A 483 19.09 -28.83 -10.82
CA HIS A 483 19.18 -27.51 -10.21
C HIS A 483 18.51 -27.47 -8.82
N PRO A 484 19.03 -26.66 -7.88
CA PRO A 484 18.29 -26.35 -6.66
C PRO A 484 17.18 -25.34 -6.94
N VAL A 485 16.09 -25.50 -6.19
CA VAL A 485 15.01 -24.49 -6.09
C VAL A 485 14.99 -23.95 -4.67
N VAL A 486 14.89 -22.64 -4.52
CA VAL A 486 14.76 -21.95 -3.23
C VAL A 486 13.29 -21.61 -2.98
N LEU A 487 12.79 -21.94 -1.81
CA LEU A 487 11.54 -21.44 -1.28
C LEU A 487 11.83 -20.24 -0.35
N ARG A 488 11.17 -19.12 -0.57
CA ARG A 488 11.31 -17.93 0.25
C ARG A 488 9.95 -17.45 0.79
N PRO A 489 9.32 -18.19 1.72
CA PRO A 489 8.09 -17.74 2.33
C PRO A 489 8.38 -16.57 3.26
N VAL A 490 7.68 -15.45 3.08
CA VAL A 490 7.82 -14.24 3.89
C VAL A 490 6.48 -13.75 4.39
N SER A 491 6.49 -13.26 5.64
CA SER A 491 5.38 -12.53 6.26
C SER A 491 5.76 -11.06 6.36
N SER A 492 4.85 -10.19 5.95
CA SER A 492 5.02 -8.73 5.97
C SER A 492 3.64 -8.08 6.04
N GLU A 493 3.58 -6.83 6.48
CA GLU A 493 2.37 -6.02 6.41
C GLU A 493 2.43 -5.00 5.26
N ASP A 494 3.63 -4.47 4.98
CA ASP A 494 3.85 -3.36 4.06
C ASP A 494 4.94 -3.61 3.00
N ALA A 495 5.57 -4.78 3.00
CA ALA A 495 6.74 -5.14 2.20
C ALA A 495 8.02 -4.31 2.50
N MET A 496 8.01 -3.32 3.39
CA MET A 496 9.21 -2.56 3.79
C MET A 496 10.10 -3.41 4.68
N THR A 497 9.49 -4.07 5.65
CA THR A 497 10.13 -5.08 6.49
C THR A 497 9.45 -6.42 6.30
N ALA A 498 10.20 -7.51 6.36
CA ALA A 498 9.66 -8.86 6.27
C ALA A 498 10.50 -9.84 7.10
N ASP A 499 9.82 -10.80 7.71
CA ASP A 499 10.48 -11.95 8.31
C ASP A 499 10.15 -13.21 7.48
N TRP A 500 11.01 -14.24 7.56
CA TRP A 500 10.69 -15.49 6.91
C TRP A 500 9.56 -16.21 7.66
N THR A 501 8.62 -16.77 6.93
CA THR A 501 7.47 -17.49 7.50
C THR A 501 7.88 -18.90 7.90
N ARG A 502 7.56 -19.28 9.15
CA ARG A 502 7.85 -20.63 9.67
C ARG A 502 6.77 -21.58 9.19
N LEU A 503 6.92 -22.10 7.97
CA LEU A 503 6.00 -23.10 7.45
C LEU A 503 6.02 -24.38 8.29
N PRO A 504 4.87 -25.07 8.47
CA PRO A 504 4.84 -26.40 9.05
C PRO A 504 5.77 -27.36 8.28
N TYR A 505 6.54 -28.17 9.02
CA TYR A 505 7.50 -29.10 8.41
C TYR A 505 6.83 -30.10 7.44
N GLU A 506 5.59 -30.47 7.69
CA GLU A 506 4.80 -31.36 6.83
C GLU A 506 4.51 -30.70 5.46
N VAL A 507 4.23 -29.40 5.46
CA VAL A 507 4.01 -28.63 4.23
C VAL A 507 5.32 -28.52 3.44
N LEU A 508 6.43 -28.19 4.11
CA LEU A 508 7.76 -28.17 3.47
C LEU A 508 8.14 -29.53 2.90
N ALA A 509 7.86 -30.62 3.62
CA ALA A 509 8.14 -31.97 3.17
C ALA A 509 7.32 -32.34 1.91
N ARG A 510 6.02 -32.00 1.88
CA ARG A 510 5.18 -32.22 0.69
C ARG A 510 5.64 -31.42 -0.50
N ILE A 511 5.90 -30.11 -0.33
CA ILE A 511 6.43 -29.24 -1.41
C ILE A 511 7.73 -29.81 -1.96
N SER A 512 8.69 -30.16 -1.09
CA SER A 512 9.98 -30.71 -1.50
C SER A 512 9.84 -32.05 -2.24
N THR A 513 9.00 -32.94 -1.73
CA THR A 513 8.75 -34.27 -2.34
C THR A 513 8.10 -34.13 -3.70
N ARG A 514 7.07 -33.29 -3.82
CA ARG A 514 6.41 -33.07 -5.10
C ARG A 514 7.33 -32.43 -6.12
N ILE A 515 8.02 -31.34 -5.76
CA ILE A 515 8.93 -30.66 -6.70
C ILE A 515 10.01 -31.63 -7.21
N THR A 516 10.66 -32.39 -6.34
CA THR A 516 11.73 -33.32 -6.76
C THR A 516 11.22 -34.53 -7.55
N ASN A 517 9.97 -34.90 -7.43
CA ASN A 517 9.37 -36.01 -8.18
C ASN A 517 8.69 -35.57 -9.49
N GLU A 518 8.08 -34.40 -9.52
CA GLU A 518 7.24 -33.92 -10.62
C GLU A 518 8.00 -32.98 -11.57
N VAL A 519 9.13 -32.35 -11.10
CA VAL A 519 9.94 -31.41 -11.90
C VAL A 519 11.31 -32.03 -12.22
N PRO A 520 11.50 -32.62 -13.41
CA PRO A 520 12.68 -33.44 -13.72
C PRO A 520 14.04 -32.76 -13.59
N GLU A 521 14.11 -31.46 -13.86
CA GLU A 521 15.32 -30.64 -13.79
C GLU A 521 15.71 -30.24 -12.35
N VAL A 522 14.85 -30.54 -11.35
CA VAL A 522 15.06 -30.14 -9.96
C VAL A 522 15.32 -31.36 -9.09
N ASN A 523 16.47 -31.37 -8.41
CA ASN A 523 16.85 -32.47 -7.50
C ASN A 523 17.07 -32.00 -6.05
N ARG A 524 16.82 -30.74 -5.74
CA ARG A 524 16.99 -30.17 -4.39
C ARG A 524 16.07 -28.98 -4.15
N VAL A 525 15.45 -28.95 -2.98
CA VAL A 525 14.68 -27.80 -2.47
C VAL A 525 15.38 -27.26 -1.24
N VAL A 526 15.57 -25.95 -1.16
CA VAL A 526 16.18 -25.25 -0.02
C VAL A 526 15.23 -24.17 0.48
N LEU A 527 15.34 -23.80 1.77
CA LEU A 527 14.54 -22.76 2.40
C LEU A 527 15.43 -21.56 2.72
N ASP A 528 15.02 -20.36 2.28
CA ASP A 528 15.66 -19.11 2.66
C ASP A 528 15.01 -18.58 3.95
N VAL A 529 15.83 -18.44 5.00
CA VAL A 529 15.45 -18.02 6.36
C VAL A 529 15.90 -16.59 6.70
N THR A 530 16.19 -15.77 5.68
CA THR A 530 16.71 -14.42 5.84
C THR A 530 15.57 -13.42 6.01
N SER A 531 15.66 -12.54 7.00
CA SER A 531 14.74 -11.40 7.16
C SER A 531 15.07 -10.24 6.20
N LYS A 532 14.12 -9.32 6.02
CA LYS A 532 14.34 -8.03 5.34
C LYS A 532 14.19 -6.88 6.35
N PRO A 533 15.21 -6.05 6.58
CA PRO A 533 16.59 -6.24 6.15
C PRO A 533 17.27 -7.44 6.81
N PRO A 534 18.46 -7.95 6.37
CA PRO A 534 19.29 -7.39 5.29
C PRO A 534 18.94 -7.89 3.88
N GLY A 535 18.17 -8.99 3.75
CA GLY A 535 17.76 -9.50 2.44
C GLY A 535 16.62 -8.68 1.83
N THR A 536 16.40 -8.86 0.53
CA THR A 536 15.18 -8.39 -0.16
C THR A 536 14.14 -9.50 -0.21
N ILE A 537 12.88 -9.23 -0.59
CA ILE A 537 11.87 -10.27 -0.79
C ILE A 537 12.21 -11.08 -2.04
N GLU A 538 12.40 -10.40 -3.18
CA GLU A 538 12.90 -11.06 -4.40
C GLU A 538 14.42 -11.26 -4.32
N TRP A 539 14.93 -12.30 -4.97
CA TRP A 539 16.37 -12.62 -4.99
C TRP A 539 17.16 -11.80 -6.01
N GLU A 540 16.51 -11.45 -7.16
CA GLU A 540 17.11 -10.61 -8.20
C GLU A 540 16.30 -9.33 -8.44
#